data_130a480affd60bd4b28867b179b54dd4
#
_entry.id   130a480affd60bd4b28867b179b54dd4
#
_cell.length_a   1.000
_cell.length_b   1.000
_cell.length_c   1.000
_cell.angle_alpha   90.00
_cell.angle_beta   90.00
_cell.angle_gamma   90.00
#
_symmetry.space_group_name_H-M   'P 1'
#
loop_
_entity.id
_entity.type
_entity.pdbx_description
1 polymer ?
#
loop_
_entity_poly.entity_id
_entity_poly.type
_entity_poly.pdbx_seq_one_letter_code
_entity_poly.pdbx_strand_id
1 'polypeptide(L)'
;VIEPYELLEVNGYAVTALPATHGTRHPVVYIIEKDGKTIFSCHDSGYPKPPVLEWLGKCGKKFDLVSYDCTHGDMDPVEQWGENASHMGLKRNIILRDKLREFGLYKPGTVDIVTHFSHNGPKVGYDDITRLAKEHGFIAAYDGMTVEI
;
A
#
# COMPACT_ATOMS: atom_id res chain seq x y z
N VAL A 1 5.12 -2.26 22.09
CA VAL A 1 4.15 -2.93 21.18
C VAL A 1 3.18 -1.86 20.74
N ILE A 2 2.90 -1.75 19.45
CA ILE A 2 1.86 -0.86 18.93
C ILE A 2 0.58 -1.68 18.75
N GLU A 3 -0.54 -1.18 19.28
CA GLU A 3 -1.84 -1.81 19.05
C GLU A 3 -2.45 -1.28 17.75
N PRO A 4 -3.21 -2.12 17.01
CA PRO A 4 -3.88 -1.68 15.80
C PRO A 4 -4.81 -0.49 16.06
N TYR A 5 -4.80 0.46 15.13
CA TYR A 5 -5.55 1.72 15.12
C TYR A 5 -5.13 2.76 16.15
N GLU A 6 -4.18 2.45 17.03
CA GLU A 6 -3.62 3.41 17.99
C GLU A 6 -2.51 4.24 17.35
N LEU A 7 -2.38 5.49 17.81
CA LEU A 7 -1.31 6.40 17.45
C LEU A 7 -0.15 6.22 18.42
N LEU A 8 1.04 5.96 17.90
CA LEU A 8 2.29 5.93 18.65
C LEU A 8 3.17 7.09 18.18
N GLU A 9 3.64 7.89 19.12
CA GLU A 9 4.67 8.91 18.90
C GLU A 9 6.05 8.29 19.12
N VAL A 10 6.92 8.33 18.09
CA VAL A 10 8.28 7.80 18.18
C VAL A 10 9.25 8.66 17.37
N ASN A 11 10.28 9.20 18.02
CA ASN A 11 11.33 10.01 17.39
C ASN A 11 10.78 11.17 16.52
N GLY A 12 9.68 11.80 16.94
CA GLY A 12 9.03 12.89 16.21
C GLY A 12 8.20 12.45 15.02
N TYR A 13 7.95 11.15 14.87
CA TYR A 13 6.96 10.60 13.94
C TYR A 13 5.70 10.18 14.70
N ALA A 14 4.55 10.44 14.10
CA ALA A 14 3.29 9.85 14.53
C ALA A 14 3.01 8.64 13.65
N VAL A 15 2.86 7.45 14.26
CA VAL A 15 2.71 6.17 13.55
C VAL A 15 1.42 5.50 13.98
N THR A 16 0.57 5.16 13.02
CA THR A 16 -0.63 4.36 13.24
C THR A 16 -0.47 3.02 12.54
N ALA A 17 -0.57 1.92 13.28
CA ALA A 17 -0.58 0.57 12.70
C ALA A 17 -2.01 0.18 12.33
N LEU A 18 -2.19 -0.44 11.17
CA LEU A 18 -3.45 -1.03 10.73
C LEU A 18 -3.25 -2.53 10.48
N PRO A 19 -4.23 -3.39 10.78
CA PRO A 19 -4.13 -4.81 10.45
C PRO A 19 -3.88 -5.03 8.97
N ALA A 20 -2.86 -5.82 8.64
CA ALA A 20 -2.58 -6.26 7.28
C ALA A 20 -3.31 -7.56 6.94
N THR A 21 -3.51 -7.83 5.66
CA THR A 21 -3.99 -9.12 5.16
C THR A 21 -2.78 -9.96 4.79
N HIS A 22 -2.26 -10.74 5.76
CA HIS A 22 -1.10 -11.60 5.54
C HIS A 22 -1.18 -12.86 6.39
N GLY A 23 -0.46 -13.93 5.99
CA GLY A 23 -0.47 -15.24 6.65
C GLY A 23 0.31 -15.33 7.96
N THR A 24 0.97 -14.26 8.39
CA THR A 24 1.75 -14.20 9.63
C THR A 24 0.89 -13.84 10.84
N ARG A 25 1.49 -13.99 12.05
CA ARG A 25 0.83 -13.63 13.30
C ARG A 25 0.89 -12.12 13.51
N HIS A 26 -0.27 -11.46 13.65
CA HIS A 26 -0.41 -10.01 13.88
C HIS A 26 0.30 -9.13 12.81
N PRO A 27 0.03 -9.34 11.52
CA PRO A 27 0.62 -8.52 10.47
C PRO A 27 0.04 -7.11 10.51
N VAL A 28 0.88 -6.10 10.23
CA VAL A 28 0.46 -4.70 10.21
C VAL A 28 1.05 -3.94 9.02
N VAL A 29 0.31 -2.93 8.57
CA VAL A 29 0.76 -1.87 7.68
C VAL A 29 0.71 -0.55 8.44
N TYR A 30 1.34 0.52 7.93
CA TYR A 30 1.55 1.73 8.70
C TYR A 30 1.08 2.99 7.97
N ILE A 31 0.47 3.90 8.73
CA ILE A 31 0.39 5.31 8.36
C ILE A 31 1.43 6.05 9.19
N ILE A 32 2.30 6.80 8.51
CA ILE A 32 3.44 7.52 9.12
C ILE A 32 3.28 8.99 8.80
N GLU A 33 3.33 9.82 9.84
CA GLU A 33 3.15 11.27 9.73
C GLU A 33 4.34 12.00 10.35
N LYS A 34 4.83 13.02 9.66
CA LYS A 34 5.84 13.95 10.16
C LYS A 34 5.83 15.24 9.35
N ASP A 35 6.01 16.38 10.00
CA ASP A 35 6.17 17.70 9.38
C ASP A 35 5.06 18.03 8.36
N GLY A 36 3.82 17.63 8.65
CA GLY A 36 2.66 17.84 7.77
C GLY A 36 2.59 16.90 6.55
N LYS A 37 3.49 15.94 6.45
CA LYS A 37 3.50 14.88 5.44
C LYS A 37 2.93 13.59 6.00
N THR A 38 2.24 12.83 5.16
CA THR A 38 1.61 11.57 5.54
C THR A 38 1.89 10.51 4.48
N ILE A 39 2.44 9.38 4.91
CA ILE A 39 2.72 8.21 4.07
C ILE A 39 1.82 7.06 4.52
N PHE A 40 1.17 6.39 3.59
CA PHE A 40 0.58 5.07 3.82
C PHE A 40 1.49 3.99 3.24
N SER A 41 2.14 3.25 4.12
CA SER A 41 3.03 2.13 3.77
C SER A 41 2.25 0.82 3.87
N CYS A 42 1.77 0.32 2.72
CA CYS A 42 0.94 -0.88 2.60
C CYS A 42 1.75 -2.00 1.93
N HIS A 43 2.87 -2.37 2.54
CA HIS A 43 3.76 -3.43 2.07
C HIS A 43 3.47 -4.76 2.76
N ASP A 44 3.84 -5.84 2.12
CA ASP A 44 3.71 -7.21 2.63
C ASP A 44 2.28 -7.48 3.11
N SER A 45 1.33 -7.12 2.27
CA SER A 45 -0.11 -7.21 2.57
C SER A 45 -0.94 -7.43 1.32
N GLY A 46 -1.94 -8.27 1.47
CA GLY A 46 -3.06 -8.33 0.54
C GLY A 46 -4.01 -7.14 0.68
N TYR A 47 -5.12 -7.19 -0.04
CA TYR A 47 -6.13 -6.13 -0.01
C TYR A 47 -6.69 -5.92 1.40
N PRO A 48 -6.82 -4.67 1.87
CA PRO A 48 -7.31 -4.38 3.21
C PRO A 48 -8.72 -4.93 3.44
N LYS A 49 -8.92 -5.56 4.60
CA LYS A 49 -10.22 -6.11 4.98
C LYS A 49 -11.24 -5.03 5.34
N PRO A 50 -12.56 -5.34 5.32
CA PRO A 50 -13.62 -4.36 5.54
C PRO A 50 -13.43 -3.46 6.78
N PRO A 51 -13.01 -3.96 7.97
CA PRO A 51 -12.79 -3.08 9.13
C PRO A 51 -11.70 -2.03 8.91
N VAL A 52 -10.63 -2.39 8.17
CA VAL A 52 -9.54 -1.45 7.85
C VAL A 52 -10.01 -0.40 6.83
N LEU A 53 -10.77 -0.82 5.81
CA LEU A 53 -11.37 0.10 4.84
C LEU A 53 -12.36 1.06 5.51
N GLU A 54 -13.18 0.58 6.44
CA GLU A 54 -14.11 1.41 7.21
C GLU A 54 -13.36 2.45 8.05
N TRP A 55 -12.27 2.04 8.71
CA TRP A 55 -11.45 2.96 9.48
C TRP A 55 -10.77 4.01 8.56
N LEU A 56 -10.19 3.60 7.43
CA LEU A 56 -9.60 4.50 6.43
C LEU A 56 -10.64 5.52 5.94
N GLY A 57 -11.86 5.10 5.63
CA GLY A 57 -12.93 6.00 5.21
C GLY A 57 -13.34 7.06 6.25
N LYS A 58 -12.99 6.86 7.52
CA LYS A 58 -13.33 7.75 8.64
C LYS A 58 -12.13 8.49 9.25
N CYS A 59 -10.89 8.09 8.92
CA CYS A 59 -9.69 8.59 9.60
C CYS A 59 -9.37 10.07 9.34
N GLY A 60 -9.92 10.67 8.29
CA GLY A 60 -9.71 12.08 7.95
C GLY A 60 -8.30 12.44 7.51
N LYS A 61 -7.40 11.47 7.36
CA LYS A 61 -6.02 11.69 6.94
C LYS A 61 -5.94 12.02 5.45
N LYS A 62 -4.84 12.68 5.04
CA LYS A 62 -4.57 13.00 3.63
C LYS A 62 -3.16 12.58 3.29
N PHE A 63 -3.01 11.66 2.36
CA PHE A 63 -1.71 11.09 1.99
C PHE A 63 -0.94 11.97 1.00
N ASP A 64 0.36 12.08 1.21
CA ASP A 64 1.33 12.62 0.25
C ASP A 64 1.92 11.48 -0.60
N LEU A 65 2.05 10.28 -0.01
CA LEU A 65 2.53 9.08 -0.69
C LEU A 65 1.77 7.85 -0.21
N VAL A 66 1.46 6.97 -1.16
CA VAL A 66 0.96 5.62 -0.87
C VAL A 66 1.89 4.61 -1.53
N SER A 67 2.41 3.68 -0.73
CA SER A 67 3.28 2.61 -1.21
C SER A 67 2.59 1.27 -1.06
N TYR A 68 2.46 0.53 -2.17
CA TYR A 68 1.66 -0.68 -2.30
C TYR A 68 2.52 -1.92 -2.47
N ASP A 69 2.05 -3.05 -1.91
CA ASP A 69 2.55 -4.38 -2.25
C ASP A 69 2.24 -4.69 -3.72
N CYS A 70 3.21 -5.19 -4.45
CA CYS A 70 3.04 -5.63 -5.84
C CYS A 70 3.75 -6.97 -6.11
N THR A 71 3.72 -7.87 -5.13
CA THR A 71 4.36 -9.20 -5.18
C THR A 71 3.91 -10.00 -6.39
N HIS A 72 2.64 -9.86 -6.78
CA HIS A 72 2.05 -10.60 -7.89
C HIS A 72 2.09 -9.88 -9.26
N GLY A 73 2.89 -8.79 -9.36
CA GLY A 73 3.10 -8.07 -10.63
C GLY A 73 1.76 -7.65 -11.27
N ASP A 74 1.47 -8.12 -12.47
CA ASP A 74 0.25 -7.81 -13.24
C ASP A 74 -0.95 -8.71 -12.93
N MET A 75 -0.76 -9.77 -12.14
CA MET A 75 -1.84 -10.70 -11.77
C MET A 75 -2.80 -10.08 -10.75
N ASP A 76 -4.04 -10.58 -10.72
CA ASP A 76 -4.93 -10.39 -9.59
C ASP A 76 -4.88 -11.65 -8.69
N PRO A 77 -4.25 -11.56 -7.52
CA PRO A 77 -4.13 -12.71 -6.63
C PRO A 77 -5.46 -13.23 -6.11
N VAL A 78 -6.51 -12.41 -6.09
CA VAL A 78 -7.83 -12.81 -5.62
C VAL A 78 -8.47 -13.83 -6.57
N GLU A 79 -8.20 -13.74 -7.87
CA GLU A 79 -8.67 -14.73 -8.86
C GLU A 79 -8.14 -16.14 -8.54
N GLN A 80 -6.94 -16.24 -7.95
CA GLN A 80 -6.28 -17.52 -7.65
C GLN A 80 -6.43 -17.95 -6.19
N TRP A 81 -6.33 -17.00 -5.24
CA TRP A 81 -6.27 -17.31 -3.79
C TRP A 81 -7.40 -16.71 -2.97
N GLY A 82 -8.37 -16.04 -3.62
CA GLY A 82 -9.53 -15.43 -2.96
C GLY A 82 -9.20 -14.18 -2.15
N GLU A 83 -10.19 -13.67 -1.44
CA GLU A 83 -10.12 -12.41 -0.67
C GLU A 83 -9.12 -12.42 0.51
N ASN A 84 -8.52 -13.57 0.82
CA ASN A 84 -7.49 -13.71 1.84
C ASN A 84 -6.07 -13.81 1.25
N ALA A 85 -5.89 -13.49 -0.04
CA ALA A 85 -4.58 -13.42 -0.65
C ALA A 85 -3.65 -12.51 0.17
N SER A 86 -2.47 -13.02 0.53
CA SER A 86 -1.52 -12.34 1.43
C SER A 86 -0.79 -11.16 0.80
N HIS A 87 -0.89 -11.02 -0.51
CA HIS A 87 -0.20 -9.99 -1.30
C HIS A 87 -1.12 -9.42 -2.36
N MET A 88 -0.69 -8.31 -2.97
CA MET A 88 -1.38 -7.69 -4.09
C MET A 88 -0.58 -7.78 -5.39
N GLY A 89 -1.26 -7.52 -6.48
CA GLY A 89 -0.70 -7.19 -7.78
C GLY A 89 -1.26 -5.87 -8.27
N LEU A 90 -0.79 -5.40 -9.42
CA LEU A 90 -1.13 -4.07 -9.96
C LEU A 90 -2.65 -3.86 -10.10
N LYS A 91 -3.40 -4.88 -10.53
CA LYS A 91 -4.86 -4.80 -10.64
C LYS A 91 -5.53 -4.47 -9.28
N ARG A 92 -5.08 -5.11 -8.19
CA ARG A 92 -5.60 -4.83 -6.84
C ARG A 92 -5.15 -3.48 -6.31
N ASN A 93 -3.94 -3.06 -6.65
CA ASN A 93 -3.44 -1.74 -6.31
C ASN A 93 -4.27 -0.62 -6.95
N ILE A 94 -4.68 -0.79 -8.21
CA ILE A 94 -5.60 0.14 -8.89
C ILE A 94 -6.92 0.24 -8.12
N ILE A 95 -7.53 -0.91 -7.77
CA ILE A 95 -8.80 -0.94 -7.02
C ILE A 95 -8.64 -0.27 -5.65
N LEU A 96 -7.55 -0.56 -4.92
CA LEU A 96 -7.30 0.06 -3.61
C LEU A 96 -7.10 1.57 -3.74
N ARG A 97 -6.27 2.01 -4.68
CA ARG A 97 -6.05 3.44 -4.95
C ARG A 97 -7.35 4.18 -5.23
N ASP A 98 -8.19 3.61 -6.09
CA ASP A 98 -9.46 4.24 -6.46
C ASP A 98 -10.40 4.31 -5.24
N LYS A 99 -10.39 3.30 -4.37
CA LYS A 99 -11.11 3.31 -3.10
C LYS A 99 -10.59 4.37 -2.13
N LEU A 100 -9.27 4.53 -2.01
CA LEU A 100 -8.66 5.59 -1.18
C LEU A 100 -8.99 6.98 -1.72
N ARG A 101 -9.06 7.16 -3.03
CA ARG A 101 -9.52 8.41 -3.68
C ARG A 101 -11.00 8.68 -3.42
N GLU A 102 -11.86 7.67 -3.50
CA GLU A 102 -13.28 7.75 -3.16
C GLU A 102 -13.48 8.23 -1.71
N PHE A 103 -12.67 7.74 -0.78
CA PHE A 103 -12.65 8.19 0.61
C PHE A 103 -12.06 9.61 0.78
N GLY A 104 -11.56 10.21 -0.29
CA GLY A 104 -10.95 11.53 -0.26
C GLY A 104 -9.62 11.60 0.49
N LEU A 105 -8.85 10.52 0.56
CA LEU A 105 -7.60 10.43 1.32
C LEU A 105 -6.36 10.93 0.55
N TYR A 106 -6.54 11.43 -0.67
CA TYR A 106 -5.46 11.93 -1.50
C TYR A 106 -5.33 13.45 -1.41
N LYS A 107 -4.09 13.94 -1.29
CA LYS A 107 -3.76 15.35 -1.55
C LYS A 107 -3.58 15.57 -3.06
N PRO A 108 -3.67 16.81 -3.56
CA PRO A 108 -3.15 17.13 -4.89
C PRO A 108 -1.66 16.75 -4.98
N GLY A 109 -1.30 15.95 -5.98
CA GLY A 109 0.09 15.51 -6.17
C GLY A 109 0.53 14.29 -5.36
N THR A 110 -0.39 13.57 -4.71
CA THR A 110 -0.06 12.29 -4.04
C THR A 110 0.66 11.34 -4.98
N VAL A 111 1.78 10.80 -4.51
CA VAL A 111 2.62 9.85 -5.24
C VAL A 111 2.18 8.42 -4.91
N ASP A 112 1.94 7.62 -5.94
CA ASP A 112 1.63 6.19 -5.84
C ASP A 112 2.85 5.35 -6.26
N ILE A 113 3.34 4.49 -5.36
CA ILE A 113 4.50 3.62 -5.60
C ILE A 113 4.09 2.16 -5.46
N VAL A 114 4.50 1.31 -6.38
CA VAL A 114 4.41 -0.14 -6.26
C VAL A 114 5.80 -0.72 -5.96
N THR A 115 5.85 -1.65 -5.01
CA THR A 115 7.10 -2.26 -4.51
C THR A 115 6.85 -3.71 -4.09
N HIS A 116 7.81 -4.33 -3.39
CA HIS A 116 7.69 -5.69 -2.88
C HIS A 116 7.53 -6.73 -3.99
N PHE A 117 8.28 -6.59 -5.10
CA PHE A 117 8.24 -7.52 -6.22
C PHE A 117 8.86 -8.87 -5.84
N SER A 118 8.24 -9.97 -6.28
CA SER A 118 8.72 -11.32 -6.02
C SER A 118 9.35 -11.95 -7.26
N HIS A 119 10.52 -12.58 -7.10
CA HIS A 119 11.13 -13.43 -8.13
C HIS A 119 10.37 -14.74 -8.34
N ASN A 120 9.54 -15.15 -7.37
CA ASN A 120 8.69 -16.34 -7.44
C ASN A 120 7.26 -16.02 -7.91
N GLY A 121 7.03 -14.79 -8.30
CA GLY A 121 5.73 -14.27 -8.73
C GLY A 121 5.45 -14.51 -10.21
N PRO A 122 4.71 -13.60 -10.82
CA PRO A 122 4.27 -13.72 -12.20
C PRO A 122 5.42 -13.77 -13.20
N LYS A 123 5.11 -14.25 -14.40
CA LYS A 123 6.05 -14.37 -15.51
C LYS A 123 6.48 -13.02 -16.14
N VAL A 124 6.12 -11.91 -15.49
CA VAL A 124 6.40 -10.54 -15.96
C VAL A 124 7.70 -10.04 -15.34
N GLY A 125 8.64 -9.66 -16.16
CA GLY A 125 9.91 -9.07 -15.69
C GLY A 125 9.72 -7.66 -15.11
N TYR A 126 10.76 -7.15 -14.42
CA TYR A 126 10.73 -5.82 -13.80
C TYR A 126 10.45 -4.70 -14.83
N ASP A 127 11.01 -4.79 -16.04
CA ASP A 127 10.81 -3.78 -17.09
C ASP A 127 9.34 -3.73 -17.55
N ASP A 128 8.69 -4.90 -17.66
CA ASP A 128 7.27 -4.97 -18.02
C ASP A 128 6.40 -4.40 -16.92
N ILE A 129 6.65 -4.76 -15.65
CA ILE A 129 5.87 -4.21 -14.54
C ILE A 129 6.07 -2.70 -14.40
N THR A 130 7.28 -2.20 -14.66
CA THR A 130 7.57 -0.77 -14.66
C THR A 130 6.76 -0.04 -15.73
N ARG A 131 6.69 -0.59 -16.95
CA ARG A 131 5.88 -0.04 -18.03
C ARG A 131 4.39 -0.05 -17.68
N LEU A 132 3.87 -1.17 -17.22
CA LEU A 132 2.46 -1.31 -16.82
C LEU A 132 2.09 -0.41 -15.65
N ALA A 133 2.94 -0.32 -14.63
CA ALA A 133 2.74 0.57 -13.50
C ALA A 133 2.62 2.03 -13.95
N LYS A 134 3.54 2.47 -14.83
CA LYS A 134 3.54 3.82 -15.40
C LYS A 134 2.27 4.13 -16.21
N GLU A 135 1.77 3.18 -17.01
CA GLU A 135 0.52 3.32 -17.78
C GLU A 135 -0.69 3.61 -16.87
N HIS A 136 -0.64 3.11 -15.62
CA HIS A 136 -1.67 3.34 -14.60
C HIS A 136 -1.31 4.45 -13.59
N GLY A 137 -0.24 5.20 -13.81
CA GLY A 137 0.15 6.33 -12.95
C GLY A 137 0.82 5.93 -11.63
N PHE A 138 1.40 4.73 -11.57
CA PHE A 138 2.26 4.30 -10.47
C PHE A 138 3.74 4.41 -10.84
N ILE A 139 4.59 4.56 -9.84
CA ILE A 139 6.04 4.44 -9.96
C ILE A 139 6.44 3.03 -9.47
N ALA A 140 7.15 2.26 -10.26
CA ALA A 140 7.75 1.01 -9.81
C ALA A 140 9.04 1.32 -9.04
N ALA A 141 9.12 0.87 -7.78
CA ALA A 141 10.32 1.09 -6.96
C ALA A 141 11.49 0.22 -7.40
N TYR A 142 12.70 0.71 -7.14
CA TYR A 142 13.95 -0.03 -7.32
C TYR A 142 14.91 0.24 -6.15
N ASP A 143 15.86 -0.64 -5.94
CA ASP A 143 16.82 -0.54 -4.84
C ASP A 143 17.66 0.74 -4.95
N GLY A 144 17.66 1.54 -3.89
CA GLY A 144 18.33 2.83 -3.84
C GLY A 144 17.52 4.02 -4.38
N MET A 145 16.26 3.81 -4.77
CA MET A 145 15.37 4.90 -5.20
C MET A 145 15.08 5.88 -4.04
N THR A 146 15.11 7.15 -4.35
CA THR A 146 14.67 8.24 -3.45
C THR A 146 13.47 8.95 -4.06
N VAL A 147 12.46 9.25 -3.25
CA VAL A 147 11.28 10.02 -3.63
C VAL A 147 11.11 11.17 -2.66
N GLU A 148 11.00 12.39 -3.19
CA GLU A 148 10.67 13.58 -2.41
C GLU A 148 9.15 13.83 -2.47
N ILE A 149 8.55 14.17 -1.32
CA ILE A 149 7.11 14.41 -1.17
C ILE A 149 6.83 15.73 -0.44
#